data_a6ad3e694f7f4cc8dd3cc3aaa35f0b97
#
_entry.id   a6ad3e694f7f4cc8dd3cc3aaa35f0b97
#
_cell.length_a   1.000
_cell.length_b   1.000
_cell.length_c   1.000
_cell.angle_alpha   90.00
_cell.angle_beta   90.00
_cell.angle_gamma   90.00
#
_symmetry.space_group_name_H-M   'P 1'
#
loop_
_entity.id
_entity.type
_entity.pdbx_description
1 polymer ?
#
loop_
_entity_poly.entity_id
_entity_poly.type
_entity_poly.pdbx_seq_one_letter_code
_entity_poly.pdbx_strand_id
1 'polypeptide(L)'
;MARWIAAAVFLIGVAPGAQAQEPYNLTASVKSLATLLTDLYGPNGLVVDSEATLPGEQPHSAHFTSDFQANFSQFSTALVSQIVSVPLPSPASSFTYHFDPTLGVFQRTTQSFGPILAERADTIGASRISFGFAFQRFGFDTVEGLDLQKVPAVFTHDNAFLRGGREDVVTTSNAIHTNVSQATTFITVGISDRFDVSLAVPVVSTYMKVVSEATIHRLGTTTPLTHFFRQSNGDAGDRRLFTAIGEATGIGDLTVRMKARVAHAPSSGVAVGLDVQLPTGDEMNLLGTGTAGLQPFVIWSAAYARVSPHLNASYKWTGSSVLAGNPASGESGDFPDQIGYAAGADVSMHPRLTLAFDVLGRYILKSERLTLEQFHALDGKSVFPNIVFSRDSFNALSGTFGVKANLLQRLLLDVAVLFKLDEHGVRDKVTPLIGLEYAF
;
A
#
# COMPACT_ATOMS: atom_id res chain seq x y z
N MET A 1 -36.33 -20.38 -27.22
CA MET A 1 -35.07 -20.52 -28.00
C MET A 1 -33.93 -19.99 -27.17
N ALA A 2 -33.22 -20.86 -26.48
CA ALA A 2 -32.06 -20.48 -25.64
C ALA A 2 -30.79 -20.67 -26.48
N ARG A 3 -29.98 -19.61 -26.61
CA ARG A 3 -28.65 -19.66 -27.24
C ARG A 3 -27.60 -19.64 -26.14
N TRP A 4 -26.83 -20.69 -26.04
CA TRP A 4 -25.65 -20.86 -25.23
C TRP A 4 -24.47 -20.10 -25.87
N ILE A 5 -23.78 -19.28 -25.12
CA ILE A 5 -22.49 -18.69 -25.51
C ILE A 5 -21.42 -19.54 -24.86
N ALA A 6 -20.67 -20.25 -25.69
CA ALA A 6 -19.49 -21.03 -25.27
C ALA A 6 -18.28 -20.08 -25.18
N ALA A 7 -17.67 -20.00 -24.00
CA ALA A 7 -16.39 -19.33 -23.81
C ALA A 7 -15.26 -20.28 -24.19
N ALA A 8 -14.48 -19.90 -25.20
CA ALA A 8 -13.27 -20.62 -25.60
C ALA A 8 -12.09 -20.17 -24.69
N VAL A 9 -11.55 -21.12 -23.92
CA VAL A 9 -10.32 -20.95 -23.16
C VAL A 9 -9.14 -21.29 -24.09
N PHE A 10 -8.32 -20.31 -24.41
CA PHE A 10 -7.04 -20.51 -25.10
C PHE A 10 -5.97 -20.92 -24.10
N LEU A 11 -5.58 -22.19 -24.11
CA LEU A 11 -4.36 -22.68 -23.46
C LEU A 11 -3.15 -22.38 -24.38
N ILE A 12 -2.33 -21.43 -24.01
CA ILE A 12 -1.03 -21.20 -24.64
C ILE A 12 -0.04 -22.17 -23.99
N GLY A 13 0.36 -23.18 -24.74
CA GLY A 13 1.43 -24.10 -24.34
C GLY A 13 2.79 -23.38 -24.41
N VAL A 14 3.48 -23.26 -23.28
CA VAL A 14 4.87 -22.80 -23.19
C VAL A 14 5.78 -24.01 -23.41
N ALA A 15 6.62 -23.95 -24.43
CA ALA A 15 7.67 -24.93 -24.67
C ALA A 15 8.72 -24.92 -23.55
N PRO A 16 9.28 -26.07 -23.12
CA PRO A 16 10.33 -26.09 -22.11
C PRO A 16 11.64 -25.55 -22.70
N GLY A 17 12.01 -24.31 -22.31
CA GLY A 17 13.33 -23.77 -22.52
C GLY A 17 14.35 -24.45 -21.61
N ALA A 18 15.60 -24.59 -22.08
CA ALA A 18 16.73 -25.19 -21.38
C ALA A 18 16.85 -24.62 -19.95
N GLN A 19 16.75 -25.48 -18.94
CA GLN A 19 16.94 -25.14 -17.53
C GLN A 19 18.43 -24.84 -17.30
N ALA A 20 18.78 -23.57 -17.20
CA ALA A 20 19.97 -23.17 -16.47
C ALA A 20 19.80 -23.67 -15.04
N GLN A 21 20.80 -24.34 -14.49
CA GLN A 21 20.79 -24.91 -13.14
C GLN A 21 20.45 -23.78 -12.16
N GLU A 22 19.26 -23.84 -11.54
CA GLU A 22 18.80 -22.80 -10.63
C GLU A 22 19.72 -22.74 -9.40
N PRO A 23 20.15 -21.56 -8.96
CA PRO A 23 20.94 -21.42 -7.75
C PRO A 23 20.16 -21.94 -6.55
N TYR A 24 20.85 -22.55 -5.60
CA TYR A 24 20.26 -23.11 -4.38
C TYR A 24 19.39 -22.06 -3.67
N ASN A 25 18.10 -22.35 -3.56
CA ASN A 25 17.10 -21.45 -2.98
C ASN A 25 16.73 -21.91 -1.57
N LEU A 26 16.96 -21.03 -0.58
CA LEU A 26 16.48 -21.20 0.78
C LEU A 26 15.16 -20.49 0.95
N THR A 27 14.10 -21.26 1.24
CA THR A 27 12.79 -20.69 1.56
C THR A 27 12.70 -20.44 3.07
N ALA A 28 12.54 -19.19 3.46
CA ALA A 28 12.41 -18.79 4.86
C ALA A 28 11.04 -19.19 5.43
N SER A 29 11.03 -19.59 6.71
CA SER A 29 9.80 -19.70 7.50
C SER A 29 9.42 -18.33 8.01
N VAL A 30 8.32 -17.78 7.51
CA VAL A 30 7.82 -16.44 7.83
C VAL A 30 6.80 -16.51 8.96
N LYS A 31 6.98 -15.71 10.01
CA LYS A 31 6.06 -15.64 11.14
C LYS A 31 4.81 -14.83 10.82
N SER A 32 4.99 -13.72 10.12
CA SER A 32 3.93 -12.81 9.71
C SER A 32 4.35 -12.01 8.46
N LEU A 33 3.42 -11.37 7.78
CA LEU A 33 3.74 -10.50 6.63
C LEU A 33 4.58 -9.28 7.04
N ALA A 34 4.36 -8.73 8.22
CA ALA A 34 5.13 -7.58 8.73
C ALA A 34 6.60 -7.93 9.00
N THR A 35 6.93 -9.19 9.29
CA THR A 35 8.31 -9.65 9.52
C THR A 35 8.92 -10.36 8.32
N LEU A 36 8.19 -10.48 7.19
CA LEU A 36 8.62 -11.26 6.04
C LEU A 36 10.00 -10.82 5.51
N LEU A 37 10.26 -9.52 5.46
CA LEU A 37 11.54 -8.98 5.02
C LEU A 37 12.65 -9.28 6.02
N THR A 38 12.41 -9.13 7.31
CA THR A 38 13.39 -9.41 8.37
C THR A 38 13.64 -10.89 8.54
N ASP A 39 12.64 -11.74 8.29
CA ASP A 39 12.76 -13.20 8.37
C ASP A 39 13.41 -13.83 7.12
N LEU A 40 13.60 -13.06 6.04
CA LEU A 40 14.05 -13.54 4.72
C LEU A 40 15.35 -14.35 4.79
N TYR A 41 16.32 -13.92 5.62
CA TYR A 41 17.61 -14.57 5.76
C TYR A 41 17.66 -15.53 6.96
N GLY A 42 16.55 -15.73 7.67
CA GLY A 42 16.44 -16.55 8.87
C GLY A 42 16.82 -15.80 10.16
N PRO A 43 16.74 -16.48 11.31
CA PRO A 43 16.87 -15.85 12.63
C PRO A 43 18.26 -15.24 12.92
N ASN A 44 19.28 -15.69 12.20
CA ASN A 44 20.66 -15.22 12.35
C ASN A 44 21.06 -14.19 11.28
N GLY A 45 20.08 -13.72 10.45
CA GLY A 45 20.35 -12.83 9.33
C GLY A 45 21.08 -13.50 8.17
N LEU A 46 21.75 -12.71 7.32
CA LEU A 46 22.52 -13.22 6.20
C LEU A 46 23.80 -13.90 6.71
N VAL A 47 23.83 -15.22 6.69
CA VAL A 47 24.98 -16.04 7.11
C VAL A 47 25.74 -16.52 5.87
N VAL A 48 27.06 -16.34 5.91
CA VAL A 48 28.01 -16.81 4.89
C VAL A 48 28.83 -17.94 5.47
N ASP A 49 28.99 -19.01 4.71
CA ASP A 49 29.85 -20.14 5.11
C ASP A 49 31.34 -19.75 5.06
N SER A 50 32.17 -20.37 5.91
CA SER A 50 33.62 -20.18 5.94
C SER A 50 34.32 -21.45 6.38
N GLU A 51 35.44 -21.77 5.75
CA GLU A 51 36.39 -22.77 6.22
C GLU A 51 37.58 -22.14 6.94
N ALA A 52 37.65 -20.81 7.00
CA ALA A 52 38.69 -20.12 7.76
C ALA A 52 38.42 -20.26 9.27
N THR A 53 39.30 -20.91 9.95
CA THR A 53 39.28 -21.01 11.43
C THR A 53 40.23 -19.95 12.01
N LEU A 54 39.65 -19.00 12.74
CA LEU A 54 40.43 -18.04 13.52
C LEU A 54 40.65 -18.64 14.93
N PRO A 55 41.89 -18.71 15.44
CA PRO A 55 42.14 -19.28 16.75
C PRO A 55 41.40 -18.51 17.86
N GLY A 56 40.47 -19.19 18.56
CA GLY A 56 39.81 -18.68 19.76
C GLY A 56 38.53 -17.85 19.51
N GLU A 57 37.98 -17.83 18.32
CA GLU A 57 36.85 -16.98 17.99
C GLU A 57 35.57 -17.73 17.54
N GLN A 58 34.45 -17.00 17.53
CA GLN A 58 33.15 -17.39 16.98
C GLN A 58 33.32 -17.84 15.52
N PRO A 59 32.43 -18.69 15.01
CA PRO A 59 32.46 -19.09 13.60
C PRO A 59 32.49 -17.86 12.70
N HIS A 60 33.48 -17.79 11.80
CA HIS A 60 33.68 -16.67 10.88
C HIS A 60 32.44 -16.35 10.04
N SER A 61 31.57 -17.31 9.86
CA SER A 61 30.25 -17.21 9.18
C SER A 61 29.30 -16.21 9.82
N ALA A 62 29.46 -15.82 11.09
CA ALA A 62 28.51 -14.94 11.79
C ALA A 62 28.74 -13.43 11.58
N HIS A 63 29.74 -13.04 10.80
CA HIS A 63 30.22 -11.64 10.74
C HIS A 63 29.56 -10.72 9.70
N PHE A 64 28.65 -11.21 8.84
CA PHE A 64 27.99 -10.39 7.82
C PHE A 64 26.64 -9.79 8.25
N THR A 65 26.40 -9.65 9.55
CA THR A 65 25.07 -9.35 10.08
C THR A 65 24.85 -7.90 10.50
N SER A 66 25.88 -7.05 10.56
CA SER A 66 25.88 -5.94 11.50
C SER A 66 25.00 -4.74 11.17
N ASP A 67 25.21 -4.07 10.07
CA ASP A 67 24.53 -2.77 9.86
C ASP A 67 23.24 -2.91 9.06
N PHE A 68 23.11 -3.94 8.24
CA PHE A 68 22.00 -4.06 7.33
C PHE A 68 20.73 -4.66 7.95
N GLN A 69 20.82 -5.47 8.99
CA GLN A 69 19.60 -5.95 9.67
C GLN A 69 18.79 -4.79 10.25
N ALA A 70 19.46 -3.78 10.82
CA ALA A 70 18.80 -2.57 11.28
C ALA A 70 18.16 -1.80 10.12
N ASN A 71 18.89 -1.65 9.01
CA ASN A 71 18.39 -0.98 7.80
C ASN A 71 17.23 -1.75 7.13
N PHE A 72 17.25 -3.09 7.17
CA PHE A 72 16.18 -3.90 6.60
C PHE A 72 14.91 -3.88 7.45
N SER A 73 15.03 -3.69 8.77
CA SER A 73 13.89 -3.38 9.63
C SER A 73 13.27 -2.02 9.27
N GLN A 74 14.09 -1.00 9.05
CA GLN A 74 13.61 0.33 8.61
C GLN A 74 12.95 0.25 7.22
N PHE A 75 13.51 -0.54 6.29
CA PHE A 75 12.90 -0.80 5.01
C PHE A 75 11.54 -1.47 5.14
N SER A 76 11.45 -2.50 5.99
CA SER A 76 10.16 -3.14 6.30
C SER A 76 9.16 -2.12 6.82
N THR A 77 9.55 -1.31 7.79
CA THR A 77 8.70 -0.26 8.36
C THR A 77 8.23 0.75 7.31
N ALA A 78 9.16 1.26 6.47
CA ALA A 78 8.84 2.19 5.39
C ALA A 78 7.85 1.61 4.37
N LEU A 79 7.99 0.33 4.03
CA LEU A 79 7.13 -0.35 3.08
C LEU A 79 5.76 -0.70 3.67
N VAL A 80 5.73 -1.38 4.83
CA VAL A 80 4.49 -1.93 5.39
C VAL A 80 3.55 -0.84 5.90
N SER A 81 4.08 0.23 6.51
CA SER A 81 3.26 1.36 6.98
C SER A 81 2.51 2.07 5.85
N GLN A 82 3.08 2.07 4.64
CA GLN A 82 2.44 2.66 3.47
C GLN A 82 1.48 1.69 2.77
N ILE A 83 1.81 0.39 2.74
CA ILE A 83 0.94 -0.67 2.19
C ILE A 83 -0.41 -0.71 2.91
N VAL A 84 -0.42 -0.64 4.24
CA VAL A 84 -1.67 -0.65 5.04
C VAL A 84 -2.44 0.66 5.00
N SER A 85 -1.86 1.73 4.42
CA SER A 85 -2.46 3.06 4.32
C SER A 85 -3.11 3.34 2.97
N VAL A 86 -3.54 2.31 2.24
CA VAL A 86 -4.24 2.49 0.96
C VAL A 86 -5.56 3.26 1.13
N PRO A 87 -5.93 4.13 0.16
CA PRO A 87 -7.16 4.91 0.28
C PRO A 87 -8.39 4.00 0.24
N LEU A 88 -9.35 4.31 1.12
CA LEU A 88 -10.68 3.72 1.05
C LEU A 88 -11.52 4.47 0.02
N PRO A 89 -12.35 3.77 -0.78
CA PRO A 89 -13.37 4.43 -1.58
C PRO A 89 -14.32 5.25 -0.69
N SER A 90 -14.92 6.30 -1.25
CA SER A 90 -15.85 7.15 -0.51
C SER A 90 -17.09 6.35 -0.09
N PRO A 91 -17.48 6.37 1.18
CA PRO A 91 -18.75 5.80 1.63
C PRO A 91 -19.95 6.69 1.31
N ALA A 92 -19.72 7.90 0.76
CA ALA A 92 -20.80 8.81 0.43
C ALA A 92 -21.66 8.22 -0.68
N SER A 93 -22.98 8.20 -0.45
CA SER A 93 -23.92 7.78 -1.45
C SER A 93 -23.86 8.67 -2.68
N SER A 94 -23.84 8.04 -3.84
CA SER A 94 -23.96 8.70 -5.14
C SER A 94 -25.39 9.22 -5.38
N PHE A 95 -26.37 8.70 -4.64
CA PHE A 95 -27.74 9.16 -4.64
C PHE A 95 -27.98 10.08 -3.45
N THR A 96 -28.12 11.38 -3.71
CA THR A 96 -28.44 12.37 -2.69
C THR A 96 -29.80 12.98 -2.98
N TYR A 97 -30.58 13.16 -1.92
CA TYR A 97 -31.93 13.65 -2.00
C TYR A 97 -32.16 14.79 -1.01
N HIS A 98 -33.05 15.71 -1.31
CA HIS A 98 -33.62 16.61 -0.34
C HIS A 98 -35.14 16.51 -0.42
N PHE A 99 -35.82 16.73 0.69
CA PHE A 99 -37.26 16.81 0.74
C PHE A 99 -37.72 18.20 0.29
N ASP A 100 -38.56 18.25 -0.75
CA ASP A 100 -39.22 19.50 -1.20
C ASP A 100 -40.58 19.58 -0.49
N PRO A 101 -40.73 20.46 0.52
CA PRO A 101 -41.96 20.56 1.27
C PRO A 101 -43.12 21.14 0.44
N THR A 102 -42.84 21.86 -0.67
CA THR A 102 -43.83 22.43 -1.56
C THR A 102 -44.52 21.37 -2.41
N LEU A 103 -43.73 20.38 -2.85
CA LEU A 103 -44.19 19.28 -3.68
C LEU A 103 -44.49 18.01 -2.86
N GLY A 104 -44.10 17.94 -1.59
CA GLY A 104 -44.27 16.79 -0.75
C GLY A 104 -43.50 15.56 -1.20
N VAL A 105 -42.41 15.73 -1.98
CA VAL A 105 -41.61 14.65 -2.57
C VAL A 105 -40.12 14.85 -2.36
N PHE A 106 -39.36 13.76 -2.41
CA PHE A 106 -37.92 13.82 -2.45
C PHE A 106 -37.42 14.06 -3.85
N GLN A 107 -36.59 15.09 -4.01
CA GLN A 107 -35.91 15.44 -5.27
C GLN A 107 -34.42 15.12 -5.18
N ARG A 108 -33.81 14.69 -6.30
CA ARG A 108 -32.36 14.55 -6.41
C ARG A 108 -31.67 15.90 -6.32
N THR A 109 -30.59 15.99 -5.51
CA THR A 109 -29.86 17.25 -5.33
C THR A 109 -29.02 17.63 -6.54
N THR A 110 -28.50 16.64 -7.28
CA THR A 110 -27.62 16.85 -8.43
C THR A 110 -27.98 15.94 -9.60
N GLN A 111 -27.62 16.31 -10.82
CA GLN A 111 -27.79 15.46 -12.00
C GLN A 111 -26.71 14.40 -12.11
N SER A 112 -25.52 14.67 -11.56
CA SER A 112 -24.41 13.72 -11.55
C SER A 112 -24.49 12.70 -10.41
N PHE A 113 -23.75 11.61 -10.54
CA PHE A 113 -23.63 10.56 -9.50
C PHE A 113 -22.44 10.81 -8.56
N GLY A 114 -21.76 11.96 -8.67
CA GLY A 114 -20.67 12.38 -7.80
C GLY A 114 -19.33 11.74 -8.09
N PRO A 115 -18.30 12.10 -7.28
CA PRO A 115 -16.94 11.63 -7.43
C PRO A 115 -16.79 10.13 -7.09
N ILE A 116 -15.57 9.61 -7.24
CA ILE A 116 -15.27 8.20 -6.99
C ILE A 116 -14.53 8.03 -5.66
N LEU A 117 -13.42 8.73 -5.46
CA LEU A 117 -12.62 8.69 -4.24
C LEU A 117 -12.72 9.98 -3.42
N ALA A 118 -13.03 11.10 -4.06
CA ALA A 118 -13.38 12.34 -3.38
C ALA A 118 -14.84 12.31 -2.88
N GLU A 119 -15.27 13.38 -2.22
CA GLU A 119 -16.62 13.51 -1.68
C GLU A 119 -17.29 14.80 -2.07
N ARG A 120 -18.62 14.80 -2.02
CA ARG A 120 -19.44 16.01 -2.12
C ARG A 120 -20.09 16.37 -0.80
N ALA A 121 -20.47 17.64 -0.65
CA ALA A 121 -21.04 18.17 0.58
C ALA A 121 -22.47 17.69 0.87
N ASP A 122 -23.15 17.16 -0.15
CA ASP A 122 -24.53 16.68 0.01
C ASP A 122 -24.59 15.44 0.90
N THR A 123 -25.68 15.35 1.67
CA THR A 123 -26.08 14.21 2.49
C THR A 123 -27.03 13.30 1.71
N ILE A 124 -27.20 12.08 2.17
CA ILE A 124 -28.14 11.12 1.56
C ILE A 124 -29.61 11.55 1.75
N GLY A 125 -29.90 12.39 2.77
CA GLY A 125 -31.24 12.84 3.14
C GLY A 125 -31.86 12.04 4.29
N ALA A 126 -32.82 12.66 4.98
CA ALA A 126 -33.47 12.09 6.16
C ALA A 126 -34.13 10.73 5.86
N SER A 127 -33.95 9.77 6.78
CA SER A 127 -34.55 8.43 6.72
C SER A 127 -34.22 7.63 5.46
N ARG A 128 -33.09 7.93 4.80
CA ARG A 128 -32.55 7.18 3.67
C ARG A 128 -31.46 6.23 4.14
N ILE A 129 -31.35 5.10 3.44
CA ILE A 129 -30.27 4.12 3.66
C ILE A 129 -29.64 3.80 2.31
N SER A 130 -28.33 3.76 2.26
CA SER A 130 -27.55 3.31 1.11
C SER A 130 -26.64 2.16 1.53
N PHE A 131 -26.53 1.18 0.64
CA PHE A 131 -25.56 0.09 0.71
C PHE A 131 -24.63 0.24 -0.49
N GLY A 132 -23.33 0.26 -0.21
CA GLY A 132 -22.29 0.27 -1.22
C GLY A 132 -21.35 -0.92 -1.06
N PHE A 133 -20.78 -1.33 -2.16
CA PHE A 133 -19.69 -2.28 -2.24
C PHE A 133 -18.65 -1.75 -3.20
N ALA A 134 -17.37 -1.80 -2.84
CA ALA A 134 -16.28 -1.45 -3.73
C ALA A 134 -15.15 -2.46 -3.62
N PHE A 135 -14.56 -2.80 -4.75
CA PHE A 135 -13.38 -3.64 -4.84
C PHE A 135 -12.28 -2.86 -5.54
N GLN A 136 -11.08 -2.90 -4.97
CA GLN A 136 -9.86 -2.32 -5.53
C GLN A 136 -8.68 -3.27 -5.32
N ARG A 137 -7.71 -3.22 -6.24
CA ARG A 137 -6.51 -4.05 -6.16
C ARG A 137 -5.28 -3.21 -6.48
N PHE A 138 -4.39 -3.13 -5.52
CA PHE A 138 -3.08 -2.48 -5.63
C PHE A 138 -2.01 -3.53 -5.95
N GLY A 139 -1.21 -3.27 -6.98
CA GLY A 139 -0.01 -4.03 -7.30
C GLY A 139 1.18 -3.08 -7.23
N PHE A 140 1.86 -3.01 -6.09
CA PHE A 140 2.91 -2.02 -5.88
C PHE A 140 4.13 -2.29 -6.75
N ASP A 141 4.56 -1.28 -7.51
CA ASP A 141 5.65 -1.35 -8.49
C ASP A 141 6.92 -0.64 -8.00
N THR A 142 6.77 0.50 -7.31
CA THR A 142 7.91 1.35 -6.92
C THR A 142 7.80 1.83 -5.48
N VAL A 143 8.95 2.13 -4.88
CA VAL A 143 9.08 2.87 -3.62
C VAL A 143 10.08 3.99 -3.83
N GLU A 144 9.67 5.26 -3.59
CA GLU A 144 10.48 6.45 -3.86
C GLU A 144 11.09 6.46 -5.29
N GLY A 145 10.33 5.97 -6.27
CA GLY A 145 10.78 5.83 -7.66
C GLY A 145 11.70 4.64 -7.93
N LEU A 146 12.17 3.92 -6.91
CA LEU A 146 12.96 2.71 -7.08
C LEU A 146 12.04 1.53 -7.42
N ASP A 147 12.40 0.78 -8.45
CA ASP A 147 11.71 -0.45 -8.87
C ASP A 147 11.79 -1.52 -7.77
N LEU A 148 10.64 -1.94 -7.23
CA LEU A 148 10.55 -2.99 -6.22
C LEU A 148 11.09 -4.35 -6.69
N GLN A 149 11.27 -4.55 -8.01
CA GLN A 149 11.88 -5.75 -8.56
C GLN A 149 13.42 -5.75 -8.48
N LYS A 150 14.06 -4.63 -8.07
CA LYS A 150 15.51 -4.46 -8.12
C LYS A 150 16.03 -3.61 -6.96
N VAL A 151 15.52 -3.83 -5.75
CA VAL A 151 15.97 -3.09 -4.56
C VAL A 151 17.36 -3.59 -4.15
N PRO A 152 18.42 -2.76 -4.27
CA PRO A 152 19.76 -3.17 -3.90
C PRO A 152 19.97 -3.04 -2.40
N ALA A 153 20.89 -3.86 -1.88
CA ALA A 153 21.39 -3.69 -0.53
C ALA A 153 22.80 -4.23 -0.39
N VAL A 154 23.58 -3.68 0.54
CA VAL A 154 24.96 -4.07 0.82
C VAL A 154 25.08 -4.52 2.27
N PHE A 155 25.59 -5.72 2.46
CA PHE A 155 25.96 -6.26 3.76
C PHE A 155 27.47 -6.21 3.91
N THR A 156 27.95 -5.66 5.02
CA THR A 156 29.37 -5.56 5.32
C THR A 156 29.78 -6.63 6.33
N HIS A 157 31.01 -7.09 6.19
CA HIS A 157 31.63 -7.94 7.18
C HIS A 157 31.89 -7.11 8.45
N ASP A 158 31.30 -7.53 9.58
CA ASP A 158 31.56 -6.90 10.87
C ASP A 158 32.81 -7.54 11.52
N ASN A 159 33.84 -6.75 11.68
CA ASN A 159 35.07 -7.19 12.26
C ASN A 159 35.54 -6.21 13.34
N ALA A 160 34.93 -6.33 14.53
CA ALA A 160 35.30 -5.53 15.68
C ALA A 160 36.71 -5.79 16.15
N PHE A 161 37.32 -6.93 15.79
CA PHE A 161 38.61 -7.40 16.32
C PHE A 161 39.79 -7.24 15.36
N LEU A 162 39.57 -7.23 14.06
CA LEU A 162 40.61 -7.08 13.05
C LEU A 162 40.42 -5.76 12.27
N ARG A 163 41.45 -4.94 12.23
CA ARG A 163 41.45 -3.62 11.58
C ARG A 163 41.31 -3.71 10.06
N GLY A 164 40.26 -4.26 9.51
CA GLY A 164 40.09 -4.43 8.07
C GLY A 164 38.82 -5.16 7.63
N GLY A 165 37.87 -5.37 8.56
CA GLY A 165 36.78 -6.28 8.33
C GLY A 165 35.65 -5.83 7.36
N ARG A 166 35.73 -4.67 6.72
CA ARG A 166 34.72 -4.20 5.76
C ARG A 166 35.19 -4.33 4.30
N GLU A 167 36.26 -5.06 4.04
CA GLU A 167 36.77 -5.20 2.68
C GLU A 167 35.88 -6.12 1.86
N ASP A 168 35.52 -7.30 2.37
CA ASP A 168 34.59 -8.18 1.69
C ASP A 168 33.15 -7.72 1.96
N VAL A 169 32.32 -7.76 0.93
CA VAL A 169 30.90 -7.36 1.00
C VAL A 169 30.00 -8.39 0.34
N VAL A 170 28.76 -8.47 0.79
CA VAL A 170 27.70 -9.17 0.09
C VAL A 170 26.70 -8.16 -0.43
N THR A 171 26.50 -8.12 -1.73
CA THR A 171 25.41 -7.34 -2.33
C THR A 171 24.18 -8.20 -2.50
N THR A 172 23.01 -7.62 -2.35
CA THR A 172 21.76 -8.28 -2.68
C THR A 172 20.94 -7.48 -3.69
N SER A 173 20.27 -8.20 -4.57
CA SER A 173 19.23 -7.65 -5.44
C SER A 173 17.90 -8.27 -5.02
N ASN A 174 17.00 -7.45 -4.48
CA ASN A 174 15.75 -7.91 -3.89
C ASN A 174 14.59 -7.61 -4.83
N ALA A 175 13.90 -8.66 -5.29
CA ALA A 175 12.66 -8.57 -6.05
C ALA A 175 11.48 -8.74 -5.09
N ILE A 176 10.70 -7.66 -4.88
CA ILE A 176 9.56 -7.60 -3.97
C ILE A 176 8.28 -7.51 -4.78
N HIS A 177 7.44 -8.52 -4.67
CA HIS A 177 6.10 -8.55 -5.24
C HIS A 177 5.07 -8.42 -4.13
N THR A 178 4.32 -7.33 -4.15
CA THR A 178 3.29 -7.09 -3.13
C THR A 178 1.99 -6.66 -3.79
N ASN A 179 0.91 -7.36 -3.43
CA ASN A 179 -0.44 -7.06 -3.86
C ASN A 179 -1.37 -6.93 -2.65
N VAL A 180 -2.22 -5.90 -2.67
CA VAL A 180 -3.30 -5.73 -1.71
C VAL A 180 -4.61 -5.65 -2.46
N SER A 181 -5.50 -6.60 -2.20
CA SER A 181 -6.89 -6.57 -2.69
C SER A 181 -7.80 -6.18 -1.54
N GLN A 182 -8.68 -5.23 -1.77
CA GLN A 182 -9.59 -4.71 -0.75
C GLN A 182 -11.02 -4.69 -1.27
N ALA A 183 -11.91 -5.41 -0.57
CA ALA A 183 -13.35 -5.40 -0.79
C ALA A 183 -14.01 -4.67 0.38
N THR A 184 -14.64 -3.52 0.15
CA THR A 184 -15.22 -2.71 1.21
C THR A 184 -16.74 -2.64 1.05
N THR A 185 -17.46 -2.98 2.10
CA THR A 185 -18.90 -2.77 2.20
C THR A 185 -19.17 -1.50 2.98
N PHE A 186 -20.07 -0.67 2.47
CA PHE A 186 -20.49 0.58 3.06
C PHE A 186 -21.97 0.53 3.41
N ILE A 187 -22.31 1.06 4.59
CA ILE A 187 -23.70 1.32 5.00
C ILE A 187 -23.76 2.77 5.42
N THR A 188 -24.61 3.54 4.76
CA THR A 188 -24.83 4.96 5.08
C THR A 188 -26.29 5.18 5.47
N VAL A 189 -26.51 5.88 6.57
CA VAL A 189 -27.84 6.22 7.09
C VAL A 189 -27.96 7.75 7.21
N GLY A 190 -28.94 8.31 6.55
CA GLY A 190 -29.32 9.72 6.70
C GLY A 190 -30.16 9.92 7.95
N ILE A 191 -29.56 10.48 8.98
CA ILE A 191 -30.25 10.78 10.25
C ILE A 191 -31.18 12.00 10.06
N SER A 192 -30.72 12.96 9.25
CA SER A 192 -31.49 14.13 8.87
C SER A 192 -31.07 14.61 7.47
N ASP A 193 -31.73 15.63 6.92
CA ASP A 193 -31.33 16.23 5.64
C ASP A 193 -29.95 16.90 5.69
N ARG A 194 -29.32 16.96 6.87
CA ARG A 194 -28.02 17.61 7.07
C ARG A 194 -26.98 16.72 7.73
N PHE A 195 -27.33 15.50 8.14
CA PHE A 195 -26.43 14.67 8.90
C PHE A 195 -26.54 13.19 8.50
N ASP A 196 -25.41 12.62 8.11
CA ASP A 196 -25.22 11.21 7.76
C ASP A 196 -24.25 10.52 8.70
N VAL A 197 -24.49 9.24 8.93
CA VAL A 197 -23.56 8.32 9.56
C VAL A 197 -23.30 7.15 8.62
N SER A 198 -22.03 6.82 8.43
CA SER A 198 -21.64 5.70 7.58
C SER A 198 -20.70 4.75 8.32
N LEU A 199 -20.77 3.48 7.97
CA LEU A 199 -19.85 2.43 8.39
C LEU A 199 -19.19 1.83 7.16
N ALA A 200 -17.85 1.76 7.15
CA ALA A 200 -17.06 1.05 6.15
C ALA A 200 -16.45 -0.19 6.79
N VAL A 201 -16.68 -1.35 6.16
CA VAL A 201 -16.17 -2.67 6.60
C VAL A 201 -15.31 -3.24 5.47
N PRO A 202 -13.97 -3.07 5.52
CA PRO A 202 -13.07 -3.64 4.52
C PRO A 202 -12.75 -5.10 4.85
N VAL A 203 -12.70 -5.93 3.82
CA VAL A 203 -12.02 -7.23 3.81
C VAL A 203 -10.78 -7.06 2.97
N VAL A 204 -9.63 -7.31 3.56
CA VAL A 204 -8.31 -7.10 2.94
C VAL A 204 -7.66 -8.45 2.69
N SER A 205 -7.05 -8.60 1.53
CA SER A 205 -6.19 -9.75 1.19
C SER A 205 -4.84 -9.20 0.76
N THR A 206 -3.79 -9.54 1.50
CA THR A 206 -2.42 -9.11 1.24
C THR A 206 -1.57 -10.31 0.86
N TYR A 207 -0.84 -10.20 -0.23
CA TYR A 207 0.15 -11.16 -0.69
C TYR A 207 1.49 -10.47 -0.82
N MET A 208 2.55 -11.09 -0.29
CA MET A 208 3.92 -10.62 -0.45
C MET A 208 4.86 -11.79 -0.76
N LYS A 209 5.71 -11.60 -1.76
CA LYS A 209 6.81 -12.50 -2.12
C LYS A 209 8.07 -11.68 -2.29
N VAL A 210 9.14 -12.12 -1.66
CA VAL A 210 10.47 -11.54 -1.81
C VAL A 210 11.43 -12.61 -2.29
N VAL A 211 12.20 -12.30 -3.34
CA VAL A 211 13.32 -13.10 -3.83
C VAL A 211 14.56 -12.24 -3.77
N SER A 212 15.52 -12.64 -2.97
CA SER A 212 16.81 -11.95 -2.81
C SER A 212 17.93 -12.78 -3.43
N GLU A 213 18.62 -12.23 -4.40
CA GLU A 213 19.85 -12.81 -4.93
C GLU A 213 21.04 -12.15 -4.24
N ALA A 214 21.72 -12.92 -3.39
CA ALA A 214 22.93 -12.49 -2.68
C ALA A 214 24.19 -12.89 -3.46
N THR A 215 25.16 -11.97 -3.57
CA THR A 215 26.44 -12.17 -4.26
C THR A 215 27.59 -11.72 -3.37
N ILE A 216 28.56 -12.60 -3.11
CA ILE A 216 29.77 -12.33 -2.34
C ILE A 216 30.81 -11.66 -3.23
N HIS A 217 31.34 -10.52 -2.79
CA HIS A 217 32.45 -9.80 -3.41
C HIS A 217 33.66 -9.89 -2.47
N ARG A 218 34.66 -10.68 -2.86
CA ARG A 218 35.91 -10.83 -2.09
C ARG A 218 36.87 -9.72 -2.51
N LEU A 219 36.92 -8.64 -1.74
CA LEU A 219 37.75 -7.48 -2.00
C LEU A 219 39.05 -7.48 -1.18
N GLY A 220 38.99 -8.07 0.02
CA GLY A 220 40.13 -8.18 0.94
C GLY A 220 40.65 -9.59 1.09
N THR A 221 39.89 -10.61 0.70
CA THR A 221 40.31 -12.02 0.83
C THR A 221 40.56 -12.64 -0.53
N THR A 222 41.66 -13.36 -0.68
CA THR A 222 42.04 -14.05 -1.93
C THR A 222 41.63 -15.52 -1.98
N THR A 223 41.25 -16.09 -0.83
CA THR A 223 40.87 -17.50 -0.69
C THR A 223 39.38 -17.68 -0.85
N PRO A 224 38.88 -18.40 -1.87
CA PRO A 224 37.46 -18.62 -2.07
C PRO A 224 36.70 -19.23 -0.91
N LEU A 225 37.39 -20.03 -0.07
CA LEU A 225 36.82 -20.71 1.09
C LEU A 225 36.76 -19.84 2.36
N THR A 226 37.18 -18.59 2.29
CA THR A 226 37.01 -17.65 3.43
C THR A 226 35.55 -17.21 3.56
N HIS A 227 34.91 -16.87 2.45
CA HIS A 227 33.51 -16.52 2.41
C HIS A 227 32.84 -17.14 1.18
N PHE A 228 31.85 -18.01 1.38
CA PHE A 228 31.13 -18.66 0.29
C PHE A 228 29.71 -19.03 0.72
N PHE A 229 28.88 -19.37 -0.24
CA PHE A 229 27.62 -20.02 -0.01
C PHE A 229 27.75 -21.50 -0.38
N ARG A 230 27.48 -22.42 0.56
CA ARG A 230 27.46 -23.85 0.27
C ARG A 230 26.29 -24.17 -0.64
N GLN A 231 26.56 -24.68 -1.83
CA GLN A 231 25.57 -25.09 -2.80
C GLN A 231 24.94 -26.45 -2.43
N SER A 232 23.86 -26.85 -3.12
CA SER A 232 23.15 -28.11 -2.87
C SER A 232 24.02 -29.36 -3.11
N ASN A 233 25.01 -29.26 -4.00
CA ASN A 233 26.02 -30.31 -4.26
C ASN A 233 27.20 -30.33 -3.28
N GLY A 234 27.21 -29.41 -2.30
CA GLY A 234 28.28 -29.27 -1.32
C GLY A 234 29.41 -28.32 -1.72
N ASP A 235 29.44 -27.85 -2.96
CA ASP A 235 30.48 -26.95 -3.46
C ASP A 235 30.33 -25.53 -2.87
N ALA A 236 31.45 -24.78 -2.88
CA ALA A 236 31.50 -23.38 -2.52
C ALA A 236 31.07 -22.52 -3.74
N GLY A 237 30.10 -21.63 -3.54
CA GLY A 237 29.63 -20.70 -4.57
C GLY A 237 29.57 -19.26 -4.06
N ASP A 238 29.53 -18.31 -4.97
CA ASP A 238 29.51 -16.87 -4.65
C ASP A 238 28.10 -16.30 -4.61
N ARG A 239 27.10 -17.06 -5.05
CA ARG A 239 25.70 -16.62 -5.17
C ARG A 239 24.75 -17.57 -4.47
N ARG A 240 23.69 -16.99 -3.88
CA ARG A 240 22.58 -17.73 -3.27
C ARG A 240 21.29 -16.98 -3.44
N LEU A 241 20.18 -17.70 -3.65
CA LEU A 241 18.83 -17.15 -3.60
C LEU A 241 18.20 -17.42 -2.23
N PHE A 242 17.52 -16.41 -1.73
CA PHE A 242 16.65 -16.48 -0.57
C PHE A 242 15.24 -16.11 -0.99
N THR A 243 14.24 -16.87 -0.54
CA THR A 243 12.84 -16.61 -0.89
C THR A 243 11.99 -16.61 0.38
N ALA A 244 11.13 -15.61 0.49
CA ALA A 244 10.09 -15.57 1.52
C ALA A 244 8.74 -15.28 0.84
N ILE A 245 7.69 -15.99 1.25
CA ILE A 245 6.34 -15.84 0.71
C ILE A 245 5.36 -15.86 1.86
N GLY A 246 4.38 -14.96 1.82
CA GLY A 246 3.29 -14.94 2.77
C GLY A 246 2.02 -14.35 2.14
N GLU A 247 0.88 -14.79 2.66
CA GLU A 247 -0.44 -14.25 2.31
C GLU A 247 -1.37 -14.28 3.52
N ALA A 248 -2.26 -13.31 3.59
CA ALA A 248 -3.27 -13.25 4.63
C ALA A 248 -4.55 -12.60 4.08
N THR A 249 -5.69 -13.03 4.59
CA THR A 249 -6.99 -12.45 4.26
C THR A 249 -7.83 -12.36 5.53
N GLY A 250 -8.45 -11.20 5.75
CA GLY A 250 -9.31 -10.98 6.92
C GLY A 250 -9.99 -9.62 6.90
N ILE A 251 -10.66 -9.29 7.99
CA ILE A 251 -11.26 -7.97 8.19
C ILE A 251 -10.13 -6.96 8.39
N GLY A 252 -10.23 -5.83 7.71
CA GLY A 252 -9.36 -4.68 7.90
C GLY A 252 -9.83 -3.73 8.99
N ASP A 253 -9.28 -2.52 9.02
CA ASP A 253 -9.68 -1.49 9.98
C ASP A 253 -11.05 -0.90 9.62
N LEU A 254 -12.02 -1.09 10.53
CA LEU A 254 -13.35 -0.51 10.40
C LEU A 254 -13.28 1.02 10.48
N THR A 255 -14.09 1.71 9.68
CA THR A 255 -14.19 3.17 9.73
C THR A 255 -15.65 3.59 9.94
N VAL A 256 -15.88 4.40 10.98
CA VAL A 256 -17.14 5.09 11.21
C VAL A 256 -16.99 6.53 10.77
N ARG A 257 -17.84 6.98 9.87
CA ARG A 257 -17.89 8.35 9.36
C ARG A 257 -19.13 9.08 9.84
N MET A 258 -18.96 10.29 10.30
CA MET A 258 -20.02 11.26 10.59
C MET A 258 -19.83 12.47 9.68
N LYS A 259 -20.86 12.85 8.93
CA LYS A 259 -20.84 14.00 8.01
C LYS A 259 -22.02 14.92 8.27
N ALA A 260 -21.75 16.21 8.41
CA ALA A 260 -22.76 17.25 8.60
C ALA A 260 -22.64 18.33 7.54
N ARG A 261 -23.71 18.62 6.80
CA ARG A 261 -23.79 19.74 5.88
C ARG A 261 -24.08 21.03 6.66
N VAL A 262 -23.03 21.87 6.79
CA VAL A 262 -23.06 23.07 7.63
C VAL A 262 -23.50 24.33 6.89
N ALA A 263 -23.29 24.38 5.58
CA ALA A 263 -23.74 25.49 4.73
C ALA A 263 -24.34 24.95 3.42
N HIS A 264 -25.35 25.62 2.92
CA HIS A 264 -26.03 25.31 1.66
C HIS A 264 -26.47 26.58 0.97
N ALA A 265 -26.14 26.67 -0.31
CA ALA A 265 -26.64 27.66 -1.25
C ALA A 265 -27.30 26.92 -2.43
N PRO A 266 -28.07 27.59 -3.34
CA PRO A 266 -28.79 26.93 -4.40
C PRO A 266 -27.95 26.05 -5.32
N SER A 267 -26.67 26.36 -5.50
CA SER A 267 -25.76 25.61 -6.36
C SER A 267 -24.48 25.09 -5.66
N SER A 268 -24.35 25.28 -4.35
CA SER A 268 -23.14 24.85 -3.63
C SER A 268 -23.41 24.51 -2.18
N GLY A 269 -22.52 23.73 -1.57
CA GLY A 269 -22.60 23.36 -0.17
C GLY A 269 -21.23 23.17 0.47
N VAL A 270 -21.23 23.23 1.79
CA VAL A 270 -20.07 22.88 2.62
C VAL A 270 -20.52 21.85 3.64
N ALA A 271 -19.74 20.81 3.78
CA ALA A 271 -19.88 19.82 4.84
C ALA A 271 -18.59 19.69 5.63
N VAL A 272 -18.75 19.33 6.91
CA VAL A 272 -17.66 18.92 7.78
C VAL A 272 -17.94 17.54 8.31
N GLY A 273 -16.91 16.83 8.72
CA GLY A 273 -17.13 15.52 9.32
C GLY A 273 -15.91 14.98 10.03
N LEU A 274 -16.08 13.78 10.53
CA LEU A 274 -15.06 13.05 11.27
C LEU A 274 -15.11 11.57 10.88
N ASP A 275 -13.97 11.02 10.49
CA ASP A 275 -13.75 9.59 10.40
C ASP A 275 -13.08 9.09 11.67
N VAL A 276 -13.58 8.00 12.20
CA VAL A 276 -12.99 7.24 13.31
C VAL A 276 -12.60 5.87 12.76
N GLN A 277 -11.30 5.64 12.63
CA GLN A 277 -10.74 4.34 12.25
C GLN A 277 -10.49 3.52 13.51
N LEU A 278 -10.98 2.29 13.51
CA LEU A 278 -10.82 1.33 14.59
C LEU A 278 -9.78 0.27 14.19
N PRO A 279 -8.80 -0.06 15.04
CA PRO A 279 -7.75 -1.04 14.73
C PRO A 279 -8.30 -2.48 14.88
N THR A 280 -9.13 -2.87 13.93
CA THR A 280 -9.77 -4.20 13.92
C THR A 280 -9.06 -5.20 13.02
N GLY A 281 -8.22 -4.71 12.12
CA GLY A 281 -7.40 -5.54 11.25
C GLY A 281 -6.17 -6.11 11.98
N ASP A 282 -5.70 -7.26 11.51
CA ASP A 282 -4.46 -7.87 11.99
C ASP A 282 -3.25 -7.14 11.38
N GLU A 283 -2.60 -6.28 12.14
CA GLU A 283 -1.46 -5.48 11.70
C GLU A 283 -0.27 -6.36 11.34
N MET A 284 -0.02 -7.43 12.05
CA MET A 284 1.11 -8.31 11.76
C MET A 284 0.96 -9.02 10.41
N ASN A 285 -0.26 -9.19 9.95
CA ASN A 285 -0.56 -9.73 8.62
C ASN A 285 -0.94 -8.65 7.58
N LEU A 286 -0.65 -7.38 7.88
CA LEU A 286 -0.89 -6.22 6.99
C LEU A 286 -2.35 -6.07 6.55
N LEU A 287 -3.29 -6.44 7.44
CA LEU A 287 -4.72 -6.28 7.20
C LEU A 287 -5.27 -4.98 7.79
N GLY A 288 -4.50 -4.33 8.68
CA GLY A 288 -4.83 -3.05 9.32
C GLY A 288 -3.58 -2.31 9.79
N THR A 289 -3.78 -1.13 10.34
CA THR A 289 -2.70 -0.25 10.80
C THR A 289 -2.23 -0.57 12.23
N GLY A 290 -3.01 -1.36 13.00
CA GLY A 290 -2.76 -1.65 14.41
C GLY A 290 -2.97 -0.45 15.33
N THR A 291 -3.51 0.66 14.83
CA THR A 291 -3.73 1.88 15.61
C THR A 291 -5.06 2.55 15.26
N ALA A 292 -5.65 3.22 16.27
CA ALA A 292 -6.82 4.06 16.03
C ALA A 292 -6.44 5.33 15.26
N GLY A 293 -7.35 5.81 14.42
CA GLY A 293 -7.20 7.04 13.68
C GLY A 293 -8.40 7.96 13.81
N LEU A 294 -8.15 9.27 13.90
CA LEU A 294 -9.16 10.32 13.87
C LEU A 294 -8.88 11.24 12.69
N GLN A 295 -9.87 11.43 11.81
CA GLN A 295 -9.69 12.23 10.60
C GLN A 295 -10.86 13.23 10.44
N PRO A 296 -10.79 14.43 11.04
CA PRO A 296 -11.67 15.53 10.67
C PRO A 296 -11.43 15.92 9.20
N PHE A 297 -12.52 16.31 8.54
CA PHE A 297 -12.48 16.72 7.14
C PHE A 297 -13.47 17.85 6.86
N VAL A 298 -13.20 18.56 5.79
CA VAL A 298 -14.08 19.59 5.20
C VAL A 298 -14.24 19.31 3.72
N ILE A 299 -15.46 19.51 3.23
CA ILE A 299 -15.84 19.31 1.83
C ILE A 299 -16.55 20.56 1.35
N TRP A 300 -16.14 21.07 0.19
CA TRP A 300 -16.91 22.01 -0.59
C TRP A 300 -17.30 21.34 -1.91
N SER A 301 -18.55 21.51 -2.34
CA SER A 301 -18.97 21.08 -3.66
C SER A 301 -20.00 22.04 -4.25
N ALA A 302 -20.07 22.08 -5.57
CA ALA A 302 -21.06 22.86 -6.29
C ALA A 302 -21.63 22.05 -7.46
N ALA A 303 -22.80 22.48 -7.97
CA ALA A 303 -23.44 21.88 -9.13
C ALA A 303 -23.84 22.99 -10.12
N TYR A 304 -23.25 23.02 -11.28
CA TYR A 304 -23.49 23.95 -12.37
C TYR A 304 -23.97 23.18 -13.58
N ALA A 305 -25.29 23.11 -13.77
CA ALA A 305 -25.90 22.32 -14.82
C ALA A 305 -25.42 20.86 -14.82
N ARG A 306 -24.48 20.50 -15.70
CA ARG A 306 -23.98 19.14 -15.85
C ARG A 306 -22.65 18.90 -15.13
N VAL A 307 -21.99 19.94 -14.64
CA VAL A 307 -20.65 19.86 -14.03
C VAL A 307 -20.76 20.13 -12.54
N SER A 308 -20.17 19.26 -11.74
CA SER A 308 -20.17 19.37 -10.29
C SER A 308 -18.72 19.33 -9.77
N PRO A 309 -18.07 20.50 -9.59
CA PRO A 309 -16.76 20.57 -8.98
C PRO A 309 -16.84 20.32 -7.48
N HIS A 310 -15.74 19.78 -6.93
CA HIS A 310 -15.61 19.52 -5.50
C HIS A 310 -14.15 19.68 -5.03
N LEU A 311 -14.01 20.04 -3.75
CA LEU A 311 -12.75 20.17 -3.03
C LEU A 311 -12.90 19.51 -1.67
N ASN A 312 -11.91 18.73 -1.25
CA ASN A 312 -11.86 18.10 0.04
C ASN A 312 -10.53 18.40 0.71
N ALA A 313 -10.54 18.53 2.04
CA ALA A 313 -9.34 18.59 2.85
C ALA A 313 -9.57 17.85 4.16
N SER A 314 -8.53 17.19 4.67
CA SER A 314 -8.60 16.42 5.91
C SER A 314 -7.24 16.40 6.62
N TYR A 315 -7.28 16.16 7.93
CA TYR A 315 -6.10 15.82 8.72
C TYR A 315 -6.36 14.53 9.47
N LYS A 316 -5.47 13.55 9.34
CA LYS A 316 -5.58 12.26 10.04
C LYS A 316 -4.52 12.18 11.12
N TRP A 317 -4.97 12.14 12.37
CA TRP A 317 -4.15 11.75 13.52
C TRP A 317 -4.15 10.24 13.66
N THR A 318 -3.00 9.68 13.93
CA THR A 318 -2.80 8.25 14.15
C THR A 318 -2.02 8.02 15.44
N GLY A 319 -2.29 6.90 16.12
CA GLY A 319 -1.54 6.50 17.30
C GLY A 319 -0.27 5.71 16.96
N SER A 320 0.29 5.06 17.96
CA SER A 320 1.47 4.22 17.80
C SER A 320 1.08 2.81 17.29
N SER A 321 1.95 2.21 16.49
CA SER A 321 1.79 0.86 15.95
C SER A 321 3.14 0.17 15.85
N VAL A 322 3.16 -1.15 15.97
CA VAL A 322 4.36 -1.97 15.72
C VAL A 322 4.84 -1.85 14.27
N LEU A 323 3.93 -1.54 13.32
CA LEU A 323 4.28 -1.33 11.92
C LEU A 323 5.08 -0.04 11.68
N ALA A 324 5.03 0.92 12.60
CA ALA A 324 5.82 2.15 12.55
C ALA A 324 7.05 2.10 13.49
N GLY A 325 7.22 0.99 14.20
CA GLY A 325 8.36 0.68 15.04
C GLY A 325 9.18 -0.48 14.49
N ASN A 326 9.25 -1.56 15.22
CA ASN A 326 9.94 -2.77 14.81
C ASN A 326 9.04 -4.01 15.00
N PRO A 327 8.37 -4.50 13.93
CA PRO A 327 7.49 -5.66 14.02
C PRO A 327 8.19 -6.93 14.55
N ALA A 328 9.49 -7.10 14.29
CA ALA A 328 10.22 -8.28 14.71
C ALA A 328 10.47 -8.31 16.22
N SER A 329 10.68 -7.15 16.88
CA SER A 329 10.84 -7.04 18.34
C SER A 329 9.51 -6.73 19.06
N GLY A 330 8.46 -6.34 18.36
CA GLY A 330 7.20 -5.87 18.93
C GLY A 330 7.26 -4.43 19.47
N GLU A 331 8.30 -3.68 19.16
CA GLU A 331 8.44 -2.28 19.55
C GLU A 331 7.55 -1.40 18.69
N SER A 332 6.70 -0.58 19.34
CA SER A 332 5.80 0.34 18.65
C SER A 332 6.48 1.69 18.40
N GLY A 333 6.17 2.30 17.26
CA GLY A 333 6.56 3.66 16.90
C GLY A 333 5.34 4.52 16.53
N ASP A 334 5.51 5.83 16.43
CA ASP A 334 4.45 6.74 16.02
C ASP A 334 4.14 6.53 14.54
N PHE A 335 2.89 6.13 14.26
CA PHE A 335 2.42 5.98 12.89
C PHE A 335 2.26 7.37 12.25
N PRO A 336 2.68 7.56 10.98
CA PRO A 336 2.70 8.89 10.37
C PRO A 336 1.32 9.54 10.27
N ASP A 337 1.17 10.76 10.77
CA ASP A 337 0.00 11.59 10.50
C ASP A 337 -0.07 12.00 9.04
N GLN A 338 -1.26 12.34 8.55
CA GLN A 338 -1.47 12.65 7.14
C GLN A 338 -2.37 13.88 6.95
N ILE A 339 -2.02 14.71 5.98
CA ILE A 339 -2.92 15.74 5.42
C ILE A 339 -3.44 15.19 4.09
N GLY A 340 -4.74 14.98 3.99
CA GLY A 340 -5.43 14.58 2.77
C GLY A 340 -6.05 15.77 2.08
N TYR A 341 -5.97 15.82 0.75
CA TYR A 341 -6.70 16.80 -0.06
C TYR A 341 -7.10 16.19 -1.40
N ALA A 342 -8.21 16.66 -1.94
CA ALA A 342 -8.68 16.27 -3.26
C ALA A 342 -9.35 17.45 -3.97
N ALA A 343 -9.18 17.49 -5.27
CA ALA A 343 -9.87 18.42 -6.16
C ALA A 343 -10.30 17.70 -7.43
N GLY A 344 -11.54 17.93 -7.85
CA GLY A 344 -12.04 17.26 -9.03
C GLY A 344 -13.38 17.81 -9.52
N ALA A 345 -13.91 17.14 -10.52
CA ALA A 345 -15.22 17.42 -11.06
C ALA A 345 -15.85 16.15 -11.63
N ASP A 346 -17.13 16.05 -11.49
CA ASP A 346 -17.95 15.05 -12.16
C ASP A 346 -18.92 15.71 -13.16
N VAL A 347 -19.10 15.02 -14.29
CA VAL A 347 -19.88 15.54 -15.44
C VAL A 347 -21.01 14.57 -15.77
N SER A 348 -22.25 15.05 -15.66
CA SER A 348 -23.42 14.30 -16.09
C SER A 348 -23.51 14.31 -17.63
N MET A 349 -23.05 13.23 -18.27
CA MET A 349 -23.12 13.07 -19.72
C MET A 349 -24.51 12.69 -20.17
N HIS A 350 -25.23 11.93 -19.38
CA HIS A 350 -26.58 11.45 -19.60
C HIS A 350 -27.28 11.25 -18.24
N PRO A 351 -28.60 11.30 -18.10
CA PRO A 351 -29.30 11.05 -16.83
C PRO A 351 -28.95 9.74 -16.14
N ARG A 352 -28.30 8.80 -16.84
CA ARG A 352 -27.83 7.52 -16.32
C ARG A 352 -26.31 7.35 -16.36
N LEU A 353 -25.54 8.39 -16.77
CA LEU A 353 -24.11 8.26 -16.97
C LEU A 353 -23.39 9.52 -16.49
N THR A 354 -22.44 9.34 -15.58
CA THR A 354 -21.52 10.37 -15.08
C THR A 354 -20.08 9.96 -15.33
N LEU A 355 -19.28 10.91 -15.81
CA LEU A 355 -17.83 10.81 -15.79
C LEU A 355 -17.30 11.55 -14.57
N ALA A 356 -16.31 10.99 -13.88
CA ALA A 356 -15.66 11.62 -12.73
C ALA A 356 -14.15 11.65 -12.93
N PHE A 357 -13.54 12.75 -12.52
CA PHE A 357 -12.10 12.95 -12.55
C PHE A 357 -11.68 13.69 -11.29
N ASP A 358 -10.71 13.10 -10.53
CA ASP A 358 -10.16 13.66 -9.30
C ASP A 358 -8.63 13.63 -9.31
N VAL A 359 -8.03 14.62 -8.68
CA VAL A 359 -6.65 14.62 -8.23
C VAL A 359 -6.66 14.52 -6.72
N LEU A 360 -5.95 13.56 -6.19
CA LEU A 360 -5.87 13.22 -4.77
C LEU A 360 -4.43 13.41 -4.30
N GLY A 361 -4.24 14.11 -3.20
CA GLY A 361 -2.94 14.26 -2.56
C GLY A 361 -2.99 13.78 -1.11
N ARG A 362 -1.90 13.15 -0.68
CA ARG A 362 -1.64 12.80 0.72
C ARG A 362 -0.26 13.30 1.09
N TYR A 363 -0.21 14.28 1.99
CA TYR A 363 1.04 14.73 2.60
C TYR A 363 1.26 13.93 3.88
N ILE A 364 2.23 13.03 3.86
CA ILE A 364 2.57 12.11 4.94
C ILE A 364 3.67 12.75 5.77
N LEU A 365 3.43 12.86 7.08
CA LEU A 365 4.30 13.59 8.00
C LEU A 365 5.29 12.64 8.67
N LYS A 366 6.58 12.98 8.67
CA LYS A 366 7.64 12.29 9.43
C LYS A 366 7.63 10.76 9.22
N SER A 367 7.49 10.31 8.00
CA SER A 367 7.55 8.90 7.61
C SER A 367 8.98 8.47 7.31
N GLU A 368 9.26 7.19 7.48
CA GLU A 368 10.50 6.60 6.97
C GLU A 368 10.50 6.66 5.44
N ARG A 369 11.60 7.16 4.89
CA ARG A 369 11.85 7.30 3.45
C ARG A 369 13.11 6.54 3.05
N LEU A 370 13.14 6.12 1.82
CA LEU A 370 14.24 5.38 1.22
C LEU A 370 14.93 6.23 0.15
N THR A 371 16.25 6.24 0.14
CA THR A 371 17.05 6.90 -0.88
C THR A 371 18.11 5.92 -1.41
N LEU A 372 18.35 5.94 -2.71
CA LEU A 372 19.43 5.17 -3.33
C LEU A 372 20.74 5.94 -3.20
N GLU A 373 21.75 5.31 -2.59
CA GLU A 373 23.10 5.87 -2.46
C GLU A 373 24.17 4.91 -2.98
N GLN A 374 25.40 5.40 -3.11
CA GLN A 374 26.55 4.60 -3.48
C GLN A 374 27.31 4.18 -2.22
N PHE A 375 27.43 2.88 -1.99
CA PHE A 375 28.32 2.33 -0.98
C PHE A 375 29.72 2.21 -1.55
N HIS A 376 30.71 2.83 -0.88
CA HIS A 376 32.13 2.76 -1.24
C HIS A 376 32.82 1.71 -0.34
N ALA A 377 33.33 0.66 -0.96
CA ALA A 377 34.07 -0.38 -0.24
C ALA A 377 35.44 0.11 0.25
N LEU A 378 35.99 -0.55 1.26
CA LEU A 378 37.28 -0.16 1.86
C LEU A 378 38.51 -0.44 0.95
N ASP A 379 38.33 -1.17 -0.14
CA ASP A 379 39.37 -1.34 -1.16
C ASP A 379 39.69 -0.05 -1.92
N GLY A 380 38.89 1.02 -1.71
CA GLY A 380 39.02 2.34 -2.33
C GLY A 380 38.68 2.37 -3.82
N LYS A 381 38.13 1.30 -4.40
CA LYS A 381 37.83 1.17 -5.83
C LYS A 381 36.42 0.71 -6.11
N SER A 382 35.92 -0.26 -5.34
CA SER A 382 34.62 -0.88 -5.58
C SER A 382 33.48 -0.02 -5.04
N VAL A 383 32.45 0.16 -5.86
CA VAL A 383 31.27 0.96 -5.54
C VAL A 383 30.02 0.14 -5.86
N PHE A 384 29.08 0.08 -4.92
CA PHE A 384 27.86 -0.69 -5.07
C PHE A 384 26.64 0.17 -4.76
N PRO A 385 25.50 0.00 -5.48
CA PRO A 385 24.26 0.66 -5.10
C PRO A 385 23.76 0.12 -3.77
N ASN A 386 23.29 1.01 -2.91
CA ASN A 386 22.77 0.69 -1.59
C ASN A 386 21.56 1.57 -1.28
N ILE A 387 20.73 1.14 -0.36
CA ILE A 387 19.62 1.93 0.18
C ILE A 387 19.99 2.50 1.54
N VAL A 388 19.60 3.74 1.77
CA VAL A 388 19.71 4.42 3.06
C VAL A 388 18.35 4.98 3.45
N PHE A 389 18.14 5.20 4.74
CA PHE A 389 16.87 5.65 5.29
C PHE A 389 17.02 7.00 5.94
N SER A 390 15.97 7.80 5.80
CA SER A 390 15.81 9.08 6.46
C SER A 390 14.36 9.25 6.89
N ARG A 391 14.12 10.02 7.94
CA ARG A 391 12.76 10.37 8.36
C ARG A 391 12.41 11.75 7.88
N ASP A 392 11.45 11.85 6.96
CA ASP A 392 11.03 13.10 6.35
C ASP A 392 9.55 13.04 5.94
N SER A 393 9.00 14.19 5.57
CA SER A 393 7.63 14.30 5.07
C SER A 393 7.62 14.35 3.56
N PHE A 394 6.60 13.75 2.95
CA PHE A 394 6.45 13.75 1.49
C PHE A 394 5.00 13.84 1.05
N ASN A 395 4.81 14.26 -0.18
CA ASN A 395 3.50 14.33 -0.80
C ASN A 395 3.36 13.22 -1.84
N ALA A 396 2.25 12.48 -1.79
CA ALA A 396 1.91 11.42 -2.73
C ALA A 396 0.67 11.84 -3.54
N LEU A 397 0.85 12.09 -4.84
CA LEU A 397 -0.21 12.51 -5.76
C LEU A 397 -0.73 11.36 -6.59
N SER A 398 -2.04 11.30 -6.75
CA SER A 398 -2.73 10.34 -7.63
C SER A 398 -3.83 11.01 -8.41
N GLY A 399 -4.09 10.53 -9.62
CA GLY A 399 -5.27 10.89 -10.40
C GLY A 399 -6.28 9.75 -10.41
N THR A 400 -7.57 10.05 -10.47
CA THR A 400 -8.61 9.07 -10.76
C THR A 400 -9.39 9.48 -11.99
N PHE A 401 -9.78 8.50 -12.76
CA PHE A 401 -10.76 8.66 -13.83
C PHE A 401 -11.75 7.50 -13.77
N GLY A 402 -13.03 7.81 -13.85
CA GLY A 402 -14.04 6.76 -13.79
C GLY A 402 -15.39 7.15 -14.36
N VAL A 403 -16.21 6.13 -14.47
CA VAL A 403 -17.56 6.16 -15.03
C VAL A 403 -18.53 5.60 -14.02
N LYS A 404 -19.62 6.32 -13.75
CA LYS A 404 -20.74 5.86 -12.96
C LYS A 404 -21.97 5.69 -13.83
N ALA A 405 -22.55 4.50 -13.83
CA ALA A 405 -23.71 4.14 -14.66
C ALA A 405 -24.88 3.67 -13.80
N ASN A 406 -26.01 4.35 -13.91
CA ASN A 406 -27.27 3.95 -13.26
C ASN A 406 -27.94 2.83 -14.08
N LEU A 407 -27.83 1.60 -13.60
CA LEU A 407 -28.33 0.41 -14.28
C LEU A 407 -29.85 0.25 -14.11
N LEU A 408 -30.35 0.37 -12.86
CA LEU A 408 -31.73 0.06 -12.49
C LEU A 408 -32.28 1.12 -11.51
N GLN A 409 -32.44 2.38 -11.96
CA GLN A 409 -32.97 3.52 -11.19
C GLN A 409 -32.31 3.77 -9.82
N ARG A 410 -32.08 2.71 -9.02
CA ARG A 410 -31.49 2.73 -7.67
C ARG A 410 -30.19 1.96 -7.56
N LEU A 411 -29.76 1.28 -8.64
CA LEU A 411 -28.50 0.52 -8.69
C LEU A 411 -27.49 1.23 -9.57
N LEU A 412 -26.40 1.64 -8.98
CA LEU A 412 -25.28 2.30 -9.63
C LEU A 412 -24.09 1.32 -9.75
N LEU A 413 -23.49 1.31 -10.92
CA LEU A 413 -22.20 0.67 -11.17
C LEU A 413 -21.13 1.75 -11.31
N ASP A 414 -20.01 1.59 -10.61
CA ASP A 414 -18.82 2.41 -10.71
C ASP A 414 -17.68 1.61 -11.29
N VAL A 415 -16.99 2.15 -12.29
CA VAL A 415 -15.75 1.58 -12.84
C VAL A 415 -14.74 2.71 -12.95
N ALA A 416 -13.60 2.56 -12.30
CA ALA A 416 -12.58 3.58 -12.26
C ALA A 416 -11.18 3.02 -12.25
N VAL A 417 -10.23 3.89 -12.53
CA VAL A 417 -8.80 3.65 -12.36
C VAL A 417 -8.19 4.77 -11.53
N LEU A 418 -7.37 4.39 -10.56
CA LEU A 418 -6.46 5.28 -9.85
C LEU A 418 -5.07 5.09 -10.46
N PHE A 419 -4.35 6.17 -10.70
CA PHE A 419 -2.99 6.15 -11.26
C PHE A 419 -2.10 7.16 -10.54
N LYS A 420 -0.81 6.82 -10.42
CA LYS A 420 0.16 7.71 -9.79
C LYS A 420 0.45 8.93 -10.66
N LEU A 421 0.65 10.09 -10.04
CA LEU A 421 1.10 11.34 -10.66
C LEU A 421 2.51 11.73 -10.24
N ASP A 422 3.06 11.08 -9.22
CA ASP A 422 4.44 11.24 -8.77
C ASP A 422 5.05 9.89 -8.35
N GLU A 423 6.31 9.90 -7.92
CA GLU A 423 7.08 8.71 -7.54
C GLU A 423 7.34 8.62 -6.01
N HIS A 424 6.74 9.50 -5.21
CA HIS A 424 7.00 9.53 -3.77
C HIS A 424 6.21 8.46 -3.02
N GLY A 425 6.90 7.80 -2.08
CA GLY A 425 6.35 6.69 -1.31
C GLY A 425 6.19 5.40 -2.11
N VAL A 426 5.39 4.48 -1.57
CA VAL A 426 5.05 3.21 -2.23
C VAL A 426 3.92 3.43 -3.23
N ARG A 427 4.16 3.08 -4.50
CA ARG A 427 3.25 3.41 -5.61
C ARG A 427 2.88 2.19 -6.44
N ASP A 428 1.62 2.20 -6.87
CA ASP A 428 1.07 1.37 -7.94
C ASP A 428 0.88 2.25 -9.19
N LYS A 429 1.24 1.74 -10.36
CA LYS A 429 1.04 2.48 -11.63
C LYS A 429 -0.42 2.70 -11.91
N VAL A 430 -1.23 1.66 -11.77
CA VAL A 430 -2.67 1.68 -12.09
C VAL A 430 -3.43 0.73 -11.17
N THR A 431 -4.28 1.28 -10.33
CA THR A 431 -5.18 0.54 -9.46
C THR A 431 -6.59 0.53 -10.03
N PRO A 432 -7.12 -0.61 -10.47
CA PRO A 432 -8.51 -0.73 -10.87
C PRO A 432 -9.45 -0.67 -9.66
N LEU A 433 -10.61 -0.04 -9.86
CA LEU A 433 -11.69 0.04 -8.90
C LEU A 433 -13.01 -0.29 -9.58
N ILE A 434 -13.81 -1.13 -8.95
CA ILE A 434 -15.19 -1.40 -9.32
C ILE A 434 -16.08 -1.27 -8.09
N GLY A 435 -17.23 -0.62 -8.24
CA GLY A 435 -18.19 -0.40 -7.17
C GLY A 435 -19.63 -0.66 -7.60
N LEU A 436 -20.44 -1.02 -6.63
CA LEU A 436 -21.88 -1.14 -6.75
C LEU A 436 -22.54 -0.40 -5.59
N GLU A 437 -23.57 0.37 -5.85
CA GLU A 437 -24.32 1.09 -4.83
C GLU A 437 -25.82 0.94 -5.06
N TYR A 438 -26.55 0.74 -3.97
CA TYR A 438 -28.01 0.68 -3.97
C TYR A 438 -28.56 1.58 -2.87
N ALA A 439 -29.51 2.48 -3.23
CA ALA A 439 -30.16 3.39 -2.30
C ALA A 439 -31.66 3.07 -2.16
N PHE A 440 -32.17 3.15 -0.92
CA PHE A 440 -33.57 2.88 -0.54
C PHE A 440 -34.34 4.17 -0.31
#